data_3d273291686f710d030b624313469b3a
#
_entry.id   3d273291686f710d030b624313469b3a
#
_cell.length_a   1.000
_cell.length_b   1.000
_cell.length_c   1.000
_cell.angle_alpha   90.00
_cell.angle_beta   90.00
_cell.angle_gamma   90.00
#
_symmetry.space_group_name_H-M   'P 1'
#
loop_
_entity.id
_entity.type
_entity.pdbx_description
1 polymer ?
#
loop_
_entity_poly.entity_id
_entity_poly.type
_entity_poly.pdbx_seq_one_letter_code
_entity_poly.pdbx_strand_id
1 'polypeptide(L)'
;MKKFSIIILLFFSASLFGQRIKDISYLSGENSQQIIGYGIVVGLAGTGDTYRTKFTMQSITSMLKRFGITVPQTDLRTRNVAAVMVTATLNPYLKEGAKFDVNVSSMGDATSLLGGVLLMTPLSSMDGEVYSFAQGPISIGGYDFRTPTGGRVAKNHSLAGRVPDGGILQKPLSPNVIGTQEIHVLLKEPDMTTAFNIANAINSQFGDQTAIAVDASEVKVTVPGDRQQNVVGFISDLESITVQTDNTAKVVLNERTGTIVAGQNVIIKPCTISYGSLNIIIRSNPIISQPGAFSNGTTAIFNNLIPTATIDSTNTVAISGASNVQEIAAALNSLKVTPKDIIAIFQALKEANALVGELVVL
;
A
#
# COMPACT_ATOMS: atom_id res chain seq x y z
N MET A 1 -41.84 -46.01 25.64
CA MET A 1 -40.46 -45.49 25.71
C MET A 1 -40.27 -44.63 24.44
N LYS A 2 -40.39 -43.32 24.60
CA LYS A 2 -40.29 -42.35 23.52
C LYS A 2 -38.82 -42.01 23.26
N LYS A 3 -38.32 -42.31 22.05
CA LYS A 3 -36.99 -41.88 21.61
C LYS A 3 -37.06 -40.43 21.20
N PHE A 4 -36.43 -39.58 21.97
CA PHE A 4 -36.23 -38.16 21.64
C PHE A 4 -35.08 -38.07 20.61
N SER A 5 -35.42 -37.73 19.36
CA SER A 5 -34.45 -37.44 18.29
C SER A 5 -34.05 -35.96 18.42
N ILE A 6 -32.88 -35.69 18.92
CA ILE A 6 -32.27 -34.36 18.95
C ILE A 6 -31.69 -34.11 17.56
N ILE A 7 -32.40 -33.29 16.78
CA ILE A 7 -31.86 -32.72 15.52
C ILE A 7 -30.91 -31.57 15.95
N ILE A 8 -29.62 -31.83 15.93
CA ILE A 8 -28.57 -30.78 16.02
C ILE A 8 -28.56 -30.05 14.67
N LEU A 9 -29.24 -28.91 14.65
CA LEU A 9 -29.15 -27.97 13.54
C LEU A 9 -27.74 -27.33 13.59
N LEU A 10 -26.78 -27.89 12.84
CA LEU A 10 -25.48 -27.29 12.62
C LEU A 10 -25.70 -26.01 11.78
N PHE A 11 -25.76 -24.88 12.48
CA PHE A 11 -25.61 -23.58 11.84
C PHE A 11 -24.20 -23.52 11.24
N PHE A 12 -24.10 -23.86 9.98
CA PHE A 12 -22.93 -23.58 9.17
C PHE A 12 -22.92 -22.04 8.97
N SER A 13 -22.30 -21.33 9.90
CA SER A 13 -21.97 -19.91 9.72
C SER A 13 -20.95 -19.85 8.60
N ALA A 14 -21.42 -19.65 7.36
CA ALA A 14 -20.58 -19.18 6.27
C ALA A 14 -19.94 -17.88 6.77
N SER A 15 -18.66 -17.93 7.10
CA SER A 15 -17.86 -16.75 7.39
C SER A 15 -17.79 -15.96 6.09
N LEU A 16 -18.75 -15.08 5.88
CA LEU A 16 -18.69 -14.06 4.84
C LEU A 16 -17.49 -13.20 5.21
N PHE A 17 -16.39 -13.34 4.48
CA PHE A 17 -15.21 -12.50 4.60
C PHE A 17 -15.57 -11.09 4.07
N GLY A 18 -16.35 -10.37 4.85
CA GLY A 18 -16.60 -8.96 4.60
C GLY A 18 -15.42 -8.13 5.13
N GLN A 19 -15.07 -7.08 4.42
CA GLN A 19 -14.08 -6.08 4.86
C GLN A 19 -14.82 -4.87 5.44
N ARG A 20 -14.24 -4.23 6.47
CA ARG A 20 -14.85 -3.03 7.04
C ARG A 20 -14.66 -1.85 6.08
N ILE A 21 -15.63 -0.94 6.05
CA ILE A 21 -15.57 0.25 5.20
C ILE A 21 -14.24 0.99 5.39
N LYS A 22 -13.75 1.21 6.62
CA LYS A 22 -12.46 1.87 6.89
C LYS A 22 -11.23 1.19 6.28
N ASP A 23 -11.29 -0.13 6.04
CA ASP A 23 -10.16 -0.87 5.50
C ASP A 23 -10.05 -0.68 3.98
N ILE A 24 -11.19 -0.45 3.30
CA ILE A 24 -11.34 -0.35 1.84
C ILE A 24 -11.56 1.07 1.32
N SER A 25 -11.78 2.03 2.21
CA SER A 25 -12.07 3.42 1.85
C SER A 25 -11.33 4.42 2.75
N TYR A 26 -11.47 5.68 2.44
CA TYR A 26 -11.06 6.84 3.23
C TYR A 26 -12.09 7.96 3.05
N LEU A 27 -12.13 8.89 3.98
CA LEU A 27 -13.05 10.03 3.88
C LEU A 27 -12.45 11.15 3.02
N SER A 28 -13.31 11.82 2.24
CA SER A 28 -12.89 13.00 1.50
C SER A 28 -12.40 14.08 2.49
N GLY A 29 -11.25 14.69 2.18
CA GLY A 29 -10.58 15.63 3.08
C GLY A 29 -9.56 14.98 4.03
N GLU A 30 -9.48 13.65 4.08
CA GLU A 30 -8.50 12.88 4.87
C GLU A 30 -7.11 12.82 4.20
N ASN A 31 -6.93 13.56 3.12
CA ASN A 31 -5.68 13.54 2.36
C ASN A 31 -4.54 14.14 3.18
N SER A 32 -3.52 13.33 3.41
CA SER A 32 -2.27 13.82 3.98
C SER A 32 -1.57 14.77 3.00
N GLN A 33 -1.04 15.87 3.52
CA GLN A 33 -0.35 16.86 2.72
C GLN A 33 1.16 16.79 2.95
N GLN A 34 1.91 16.78 1.85
CA GLN A 34 3.37 16.85 1.94
C GLN A 34 3.80 18.31 2.08
N ILE A 35 4.69 18.54 3.03
CA ILE A 35 5.33 19.83 3.27
C ILE A 35 6.83 19.70 3.15
N ILE A 36 7.45 20.77 2.65
CA ILE A 36 8.89 20.81 2.40
C ILE A 36 9.50 22.10 2.97
N GLY A 37 10.77 22.03 3.31
CA GLY A 37 11.51 23.19 3.74
C GLY A 37 13.00 23.07 3.47
N TYR A 38 13.67 24.21 3.35
CA TYR A 38 15.12 24.30 3.27
C TYR A 38 15.67 24.61 4.66
N GLY A 39 16.55 23.73 5.15
CA GLY A 39 17.13 23.85 6.49
C GLY A 39 18.65 23.78 6.51
N ILE A 40 19.17 24.05 7.69
CA ILE A 40 20.61 23.95 7.98
C ILE A 40 20.80 23.00 9.15
N VAL A 41 21.70 22.06 8.98
CA VAL A 41 22.17 21.14 10.02
C VAL A 41 23.52 21.61 10.53
N VAL A 42 23.68 21.65 11.83
CA VAL A 42 24.93 22.04 12.51
C VAL A 42 25.45 20.92 13.40
N GLY A 43 26.72 21.02 13.84
CA GLY A 43 27.33 20.04 14.73
C GLY A 43 27.93 18.83 14.03
N LEU A 44 28.11 18.90 12.71
CA LEU A 44 28.76 17.84 11.91
C LEU A 44 30.25 17.88 12.08
N ALA A 45 30.86 16.88 12.71
CA ALA A 45 32.29 16.80 13.03
C ALA A 45 33.16 16.64 11.76
N GLY A 46 33.21 17.67 10.91
CA GLY A 46 33.99 17.68 9.67
C GLY A 46 33.35 16.91 8.50
N THR A 47 32.11 16.40 8.65
CA THR A 47 31.37 15.64 7.62
C THR A 47 30.36 16.47 6.86
N GLY A 48 30.20 17.75 7.22
CA GLY A 48 29.31 18.68 6.55
C GLY A 48 29.78 19.15 5.20
N ASP A 49 29.05 20.12 4.63
CA ASP A 49 29.35 20.70 3.31
C ASP A 49 30.68 21.42 3.30
N THR A 50 31.32 21.34 2.16
CA THR A 50 32.58 22.08 1.94
C THR A 50 32.31 23.54 1.56
N TYR A 51 33.33 24.38 1.68
CA TYR A 51 33.27 25.79 1.26
C TYR A 51 32.95 25.97 -0.23
N ARG A 52 32.99 24.93 -1.05
CA ARG A 52 32.60 24.93 -2.46
C ARG A 52 31.11 25.01 -2.66
N THR A 53 30.34 24.59 -1.70
CA THR A 53 28.86 24.63 -1.72
C THR A 53 28.41 26.05 -1.38
N LYS A 54 28.35 26.90 -2.41
CA LYS A 54 28.08 28.35 -2.27
C LYS A 54 26.74 28.66 -1.56
N PHE A 55 25.69 27.89 -1.84
CA PHE A 55 24.38 28.13 -1.22
C PHE A 55 24.40 27.85 0.28
N THR A 56 25.15 26.85 0.75
CA THR A 56 25.33 26.58 2.19
C THR A 56 26.04 27.75 2.86
N MET A 57 27.15 28.26 2.24
CA MET A 57 27.89 29.42 2.76
C MET A 57 27.03 30.68 2.80
N GLN A 58 26.19 30.91 1.78
CA GLN A 58 25.25 32.02 1.73
C GLN A 58 24.20 31.93 2.84
N SER A 59 23.67 30.74 3.07
CA SER A 59 22.68 30.50 4.12
C SER A 59 23.25 30.74 5.51
N ILE A 60 24.49 30.28 5.78
CA ILE A 60 25.19 30.52 7.03
C ILE A 60 25.39 32.03 7.22
N THR A 61 25.89 32.73 6.20
CA THR A 61 26.12 34.19 6.23
C THR A 61 24.82 34.92 6.54
N SER A 62 23.72 34.54 5.88
CA SER A 62 22.41 35.14 6.09
C SER A 62 21.88 34.89 7.51
N MET A 63 22.10 33.69 8.04
CA MET A 63 21.72 33.33 9.41
C MET A 63 22.53 34.14 10.43
N LEU A 64 23.88 34.21 10.30
CA LEU A 64 24.74 34.98 11.18
C LEU A 64 24.39 36.48 11.18
N LYS A 65 24.03 37.02 10.00
CA LYS A 65 23.59 38.39 9.87
C LYS A 65 22.33 38.69 10.68
N ARG A 66 21.39 37.72 10.77
CA ARG A 66 20.19 37.86 11.63
C ARG A 66 20.52 37.92 13.12
N PHE A 67 21.64 37.32 13.52
CA PHE A 67 22.19 37.43 14.89
C PHE A 67 23.11 38.65 15.11
N GLY A 68 23.19 39.57 14.13
CA GLY A 68 24.05 40.76 14.21
C GLY A 68 25.53 40.50 13.88
N ILE A 69 25.87 39.31 13.41
CA ILE A 69 27.27 38.95 13.06
C ILE A 69 27.44 39.06 11.55
N THR A 70 28.30 39.94 11.10
CA THR A 70 28.62 40.11 9.68
C THR A 70 29.99 39.46 9.36
N VAL A 71 29.93 38.39 8.57
CA VAL A 71 31.13 37.66 8.10
C VAL A 71 31.10 37.59 6.58
N PRO A 72 32.18 37.96 5.88
CA PRO A 72 32.28 37.73 4.42
C PRO A 72 32.22 36.25 4.09
N GLN A 73 31.54 35.90 2.99
CA GLN A 73 31.45 34.49 2.54
C GLN A 73 32.81 33.85 2.26
N THR A 74 33.78 34.64 1.84
CA THR A 74 35.14 34.19 1.53
C THR A 74 35.91 33.68 2.75
N ASP A 75 35.52 34.10 3.95
CA ASP A 75 36.24 33.79 5.19
C ASP A 75 35.61 32.58 5.92
N LEU A 76 34.46 32.14 5.46
CA LEU A 76 33.76 30.96 6.03
C LEU A 76 34.37 29.67 5.45
N ARG A 77 35.09 28.93 6.29
CA ARG A 77 35.67 27.61 5.96
C ARG A 77 35.27 26.57 6.98
N THR A 78 33.97 26.31 7.07
CA THR A 78 33.46 25.27 7.98
C THR A 78 33.08 24.01 7.23
N ARG A 79 33.25 22.86 7.86
CA ARG A 79 32.76 21.56 7.44
C ARG A 79 31.80 20.94 8.47
N ASN A 80 31.34 21.76 9.42
CA ASN A 80 30.45 21.33 10.50
C ASN A 80 29.00 21.67 10.25
N VAL A 81 28.67 22.14 9.04
CA VAL A 81 27.34 22.57 8.64
C VAL A 81 26.98 21.95 7.30
N ALA A 82 25.72 21.57 7.12
CA ALA A 82 25.21 21.09 5.84
C ALA A 82 23.84 21.72 5.54
N ALA A 83 23.64 22.04 4.28
CA ALA A 83 22.31 22.40 3.78
C ALA A 83 21.49 21.15 3.50
N VAL A 84 20.24 21.17 3.93
CA VAL A 84 19.35 20.01 3.86
C VAL A 84 17.98 20.39 3.35
N MET A 85 17.37 19.44 2.64
CA MET A 85 15.93 19.43 2.39
C MET A 85 15.23 18.70 3.54
N VAL A 86 14.21 19.32 4.09
CA VAL A 86 13.39 18.76 5.15
C VAL A 86 12.01 18.48 4.56
N THR A 87 11.51 17.27 4.74
CA THR A 87 10.21 16.86 4.23
C THR A 87 9.40 16.21 5.33
N ALA A 88 8.09 16.42 5.32
CA ALA A 88 7.18 15.72 6.21
C ALA A 88 5.83 15.52 5.54
N THR A 89 5.06 14.58 6.06
CA THR A 89 3.69 14.33 5.65
C THR A 89 2.79 14.70 6.84
N LEU A 90 1.93 15.69 6.64
CA LEU A 90 0.97 16.12 7.65
C LEU A 90 -0.31 15.32 7.53
N ASN A 91 -0.76 14.77 8.65
CA ASN A 91 -2.10 14.22 8.77
C ASN A 91 -3.09 15.38 8.98
N PRO A 92 -4.21 15.44 8.26
CA PRO A 92 -5.19 16.54 8.34
C PRO A 92 -5.85 16.68 9.71
N TYR A 93 -5.85 15.62 10.51
CA TYR A 93 -6.41 15.64 11.87
C TYR A 93 -5.48 16.22 12.95
N LEU A 94 -4.23 16.52 12.59
CA LEU A 94 -3.31 17.14 13.54
C LEU A 94 -3.79 18.53 13.92
N LYS A 95 -3.73 18.82 15.21
CA LYS A 95 -4.07 20.14 15.78
C LYS A 95 -2.82 20.98 15.97
N GLU A 96 -3.00 22.28 16.09
CA GLU A 96 -1.93 23.22 16.43
C GLU A 96 -1.16 22.76 17.67
N GLY A 97 0.17 22.83 17.60
CA GLY A 97 1.08 22.33 18.63
C GLY A 97 1.39 20.84 18.59
N ALA A 98 0.71 20.06 17.72
CA ALA A 98 1.03 18.65 17.55
C ALA A 98 2.44 18.45 16.99
N LYS A 99 3.13 17.44 17.51
CA LYS A 99 4.46 17.05 17.05
C LYS A 99 4.37 15.93 16.03
N PHE A 100 5.30 15.94 15.10
CA PHE A 100 5.43 14.89 14.07
C PHE A 100 6.88 14.75 13.63
N ASP A 101 7.17 13.62 13.00
CA ASP A 101 8.49 13.33 12.52
C ASP A 101 8.79 14.00 11.19
N VAL A 102 10.01 14.44 11.01
CA VAL A 102 10.47 15.01 9.74
C VAL A 102 11.66 14.22 9.19
N ASN A 103 11.72 14.09 7.87
CA ASN A 103 12.84 13.51 7.17
C ASN A 103 13.77 14.61 6.69
N VAL A 104 15.07 14.35 6.79
CA VAL A 104 16.12 15.29 6.43
C VAL A 104 17.06 14.63 5.43
N SER A 105 17.35 15.31 4.32
CA SER A 105 18.25 14.81 3.27
C SER A 105 19.24 15.90 2.88
N SER A 106 20.53 15.54 2.81
CA SER A 106 21.58 16.47 2.39
C SER A 106 21.38 16.94 0.95
N MET A 107 21.53 18.23 0.71
CA MET A 107 21.48 18.85 -0.61
C MET A 107 22.88 19.20 -1.16
N GLY A 108 23.86 19.31 -0.28
CA GLY A 108 25.22 19.70 -0.62
C GLY A 108 26.15 18.51 -0.84
N ASP A 109 27.42 18.73 -0.56
CA ASP A 109 28.51 17.76 -0.66
C ASP A 109 28.92 17.16 0.70
N ALA A 110 28.03 17.23 1.70
CA ALA A 110 28.26 16.59 2.99
C ALA A 110 28.45 15.08 2.81
N THR A 111 29.25 14.48 3.67
CA THR A 111 29.54 13.04 3.63
C THR A 111 28.72 12.26 4.66
N SER A 112 28.25 12.92 5.73
CA SER A 112 27.37 12.32 6.75
C SER A 112 26.65 13.41 7.54
N LEU A 113 25.43 13.13 7.95
CA LEU A 113 24.61 13.96 8.86
C LEU A 113 24.64 13.44 10.30
N LEU A 114 25.48 12.44 10.61
CA LEU A 114 25.58 11.83 11.92
C LEU A 114 25.96 12.84 13.00
N GLY A 115 25.21 12.86 14.10
CA GLY A 115 25.43 13.75 15.23
C GLY A 115 24.98 15.19 14.98
N GLY A 116 24.46 15.50 13.79
CA GLY A 116 23.95 16.82 13.45
C GLY A 116 22.64 17.16 14.14
N VAL A 117 22.41 18.45 14.29
CA VAL A 117 21.17 19.04 14.79
C VAL A 117 20.58 19.94 13.72
N LEU A 118 19.32 19.71 13.36
CA LEU A 118 18.56 20.56 12.46
C LEU A 118 18.18 21.85 13.19
N LEU A 119 18.57 22.99 12.64
CA LEU A 119 18.11 24.29 13.11
C LEU A 119 16.66 24.55 12.72
N MET A 120 16.00 25.47 13.44
CA MET A 120 14.61 25.82 13.18
C MET A 120 14.38 26.15 11.69
N THR A 121 13.59 25.31 11.05
CA THR A 121 13.35 25.31 9.60
C THR A 121 11.85 25.44 9.36
N PRO A 122 11.40 26.47 8.62
CA PRO A 122 10.00 26.55 8.21
C PRO A 122 9.71 25.48 7.16
N LEU A 123 8.55 24.83 7.29
CA LEU A 123 8.03 23.86 6.33
C LEU A 123 6.77 24.43 5.70
N SER A 124 6.79 24.53 4.38
CA SER A 124 5.69 25.07 3.58
C SER A 124 5.10 24.01 2.66
N SER A 125 3.85 24.20 2.32
CA SER A 125 3.20 23.42 1.28
C SER A 125 3.47 24.02 -0.12
N MET A 126 2.89 23.42 -1.16
CA MET A 126 3.02 23.88 -2.55
C MET A 126 2.39 25.25 -2.78
N ASP A 127 1.48 25.70 -1.92
CA ASP A 127 0.86 27.02 -1.91
C ASP A 127 1.81 28.13 -1.43
N GLY A 128 2.98 27.76 -0.87
CA GLY A 128 3.97 28.66 -0.28
C GLY A 128 3.67 29.10 1.15
N GLU A 129 2.55 28.66 1.74
CA GLU A 129 2.25 28.95 3.15
C GLU A 129 3.06 28.05 4.08
N VAL A 130 3.54 28.64 5.19
CA VAL A 130 4.25 27.91 6.25
C VAL A 130 3.24 27.30 7.21
N TYR A 131 3.22 25.97 7.30
CA TYR A 131 2.32 25.22 8.17
C TYR A 131 2.98 24.77 9.47
N SER A 132 4.31 24.59 9.46
CA SER A 132 5.03 24.08 10.61
C SER A 132 6.48 24.53 10.66
N PHE A 133 7.10 24.35 11.82
CA PHE A 133 8.55 24.48 11.98
C PHE A 133 9.13 23.14 12.43
N ALA A 134 10.35 22.85 11.94
CA ALA A 134 11.08 21.65 12.31
C ALA A 134 12.44 21.97 12.91
N GLN A 135 12.79 21.27 14.00
CA GLN A 135 14.09 21.36 14.65
C GLN A 135 14.41 20.11 15.46
N GLY A 136 15.67 19.84 15.72
CA GLY A 136 16.05 18.77 16.63
C GLY A 136 17.24 17.92 16.15
N PRO A 137 17.67 16.96 16.98
CA PRO A 137 18.78 16.07 16.66
C PRO A 137 18.37 15.08 15.56
N ILE A 138 19.31 14.86 14.61
CA ILE A 138 19.08 13.95 13.49
C ILE A 138 19.46 12.53 13.90
N SER A 139 18.53 11.61 13.76
CA SER A 139 18.76 10.17 13.84
C SER A 139 18.98 9.60 12.44
N ILE A 140 20.13 9.02 12.18
CA ILE A 140 20.43 8.33 10.92
C ILE A 140 20.43 6.82 11.14
N GLY A 141 19.90 6.07 10.17
CA GLY A 141 19.86 4.60 10.22
C GLY A 141 21.13 3.90 9.73
N GLY A 142 22.21 4.64 9.51
CA GLY A 142 23.46 4.14 8.92
C GLY A 142 24.72 4.74 9.52
N TYR A 143 25.86 4.21 9.08
CA TYR A 143 27.18 4.75 9.40
C TYR A 143 28.10 4.68 8.17
N ASP A 144 29.03 5.61 8.08
CA ASP A 144 30.09 5.64 7.07
C ASP A 144 31.41 6.05 7.74
N PHE A 145 32.21 5.07 8.04
CA PHE A 145 33.53 5.30 8.64
C PHE A 145 34.62 5.11 7.58
N ARG A 146 35.48 6.10 7.47
CA ARG A 146 36.69 6.05 6.63
C ARG A 146 37.92 6.02 7.51
N THR A 147 38.81 5.05 7.27
CA THR A 147 40.09 5.01 7.95
C THR A 147 41.09 5.87 7.20
N PRO A 148 42.09 6.47 7.90
CA PRO A 148 43.16 7.24 7.25
C PRO A 148 43.97 6.45 6.21
N THR A 149 43.96 5.12 6.32
CA THR A 149 44.63 4.16 5.43
C THR A 149 43.82 3.78 4.20
N GLY A 150 42.64 4.43 3.96
CA GLY A 150 41.83 4.24 2.76
C GLY A 150 40.72 3.18 2.88
N GLY A 151 40.56 2.50 4.03
CA GLY A 151 39.46 1.60 4.28
C GLY A 151 38.15 2.38 4.47
N ARG A 152 37.03 1.88 3.91
CA ARG A 152 35.69 2.43 4.11
C ARG A 152 34.77 1.33 4.58
N VAL A 153 34.07 1.55 5.70
CA VAL A 153 33.00 0.71 6.19
C VAL A 153 31.74 1.56 6.25
N ALA A 154 30.80 1.28 5.37
CA ALA A 154 29.52 1.99 5.30
C ALA A 154 28.38 1.00 5.37
N LYS A 155 27.33 1.37 6.08
CA LYS A 155 26.05 0.66 6.12
C LYS A 155 24.92 1.67 6.01
N ASN A 156 24.05 1.48 5.05
CA ASN A 156 22.95 2.38 4.71
C ASN A 156 23.40 3.80 4.30
N HIS A 157 22.43 4.70 4.08
CA HIS A 157 22.70 6.08 3.66
C HIS A 157 22.91 6.97 4.89
N SER A 158 24.10 7.56 5.01
CA SER A 158 24.44 8.53 6.06
C SER A 158 24.02 9.97 5.73
N LEU A 159 23.52 10.20 4.50
CA LEU A 159 23.12 11.52 3.98
C LEU A 159 21.61 11.80 4.17
N ALA A 160 20.86 10.84 4.65
CA ALA A 160 19.46 10.97 4.99
C ALA A 160 19.24 10.52 6.43
N GLY A 161 18.34 11.22 7.13
CA GLY A 161 18.00 10.90 8.50
C GLY A 161 16.58 11.37 8.84
N ARG A 162 16.17 11.11 10.06
CA ARG A 162 14.89 11.50 10.62
C ARG A 162 15.10 12.29 11.89
N VAL A 163 14.29 13.30 12.12
CA VAL A 163 14.21 14.00 13.40
C VAL A 163 12.89 13.58 14.06
N PRO A 164 12.93 12.66 15.02
CA PRO A 164 11.73 12.23 15.74
C PRO A 164 11.12 13.41 16.49
N ASP A 165 9.80 13.56 16.39
CA ASP A 165 9.03 14.67 17.02
C ASP A 165 9.61 16.06 16.72
N GLY A 166 10.37 16.19 15.63
CA GLY A 166 11.06 17.45 15.31
C GLY A 166 10.19 18.51 14.68
N GLY A 167 9.08 18.12 14.05
CA GLY A 167 8.10 19.04 13.48
C GLY A 167 7.06 19.47 14.51
N ILE A 168 6.71 20.76 14.51
CA ILE A 168 5.64 21.32 15.34
C ILE A 168 4.66 22.05 14.43
N LEU A 169 3.41 21.60 14.42
CA LEU A 169 2.35 22.21 13.62
C LEU A 169 1.96 23.56 14.17
N GLN A 170 1.96 24.58 13.33
CA GLN A 170 1.53 25.95 13.69
C GLN A 170 0.14 26.28 13.14
N LYS A 171 -0.16 25.79 11.94
CA LYS A 171 -1.42 26.03 11.28
C LYS A 171 -2.01 24.69 10.82
N PRO A 172 -3.21 24.31 11.29
CA PRO A 172 -3.85 23.08 10.83
C PRO A 172 -4.17 23.16 9.34
N LEU A 173 -4.12 22.02 8.64
CA LEU A 173 -4.32 21.95 7.18
C LEU A 173 -5.72 22.39 6.76
N SER A 174 -6.72 21.98 7.49
CA SER A 174 -8.10 22.38 7.20
C SER A 174 -8.96 22.27 8.45
N PRO A 175 -9.76 23.27 8.79
CA PRO A 175 -10.65 23.18 9.94
C PRO A 175 -11.85 22.24 9.72
N ASN A 176 -12.18 21.91 8.47
CA ASN A 176 -13.40 21.18 8.10
C ASN A 176 -13.09 19.92 7.30
N VAL A 177 -12.35 18.98 7.90
CA VAL A 177 -12.12 17.65 7.29
C VAL A 177 -13.42 16.84 7.23
N ILE A 178 -14.34 17.12 8.14
CA ILE A 178 -15.62 16.41 8.27
C ILE A 178 -16.76 17.37 7.99
N GLY A 179 -17.51 17.13 6.91
CA GLY A 179 -18.77 17.82 6.65
C GLY A 179 -19.81 17.48 7.72
N THR A 180 -20.56 18.46 8.18
CA THR A 180 -21.62 18.23 9.18
C THR A 180 -22.92 17.66 8.59
N GLN A 181 -23.11 17.81 7.29
CA GLN A 181 -24.33 17.37 6.58
C GLN A 181 -24.07 16.25 5.59
N GLU A 182 -22.94 16.30 4.90
CA GLU A 182 -22.58 15.31 3.87
C GLU A 182 -21.15 14.83 4.09
N ILE A 183 -20.94 13.54 3.94
CA ILE A 183 -19.66 12.86 4.03
C ILE A 183 -19.46 12.10 2.72
N HIS A 184 -18.27 12.23 2.14
CA HIS A 184 -17.92 11.51 0.93
C HIS A 184 -16.92 10.40 1.30
N VAL A 185 -17.37 9.16 1.11
CA VAL A 185 -16.55 7.95 1.31
C VAL A 185 -15.91 7.59 -0.02
N LEU A 186 -14.59 7.65 -0.09
CA LEU A 186 -13.80 7.40 -1.29
C LEU A 186 -13.16 6.02 -1.22
N LEU A 187 -13.38 5.18 -2.23
CA LEU A 187 -12.82 3.85 -2.30
C LEU A 187 -11.32 3.92 -2.64
N LYS A 188 -10.50 3.10 -1.98
CA LYS A 188 -9.07 2.94 -2.28
C LYS A 188 -8.84 2.31 -3.64
N GLU A 189 -9.67 1.32 -4.00
CA GLU A 189 -9.70 0.68 -5.31
C GLU A 189 -11.09 0.93 -5.92
N PRO A 190 -11.17 1.69 -7.03
CA PRO A 190 -12.46 2.00 -7.68
C PRO A 190 -13.16 0.75 -8.19
N ASP A 191 -14.38 0.48 -7.73
CA ASP A 191 -15.23 -0.60 -8.22
C ASP A 191 -16.73 -0.29 -8.02
N MET A 192 -17.51 -0.40 -9.09
CA MET A 192 -18.95 -0.08 -9.10
C MET A 192 -19.75 -1.00 -8.16
N THR A 193 -19.43 -2.29 -8.15
CA THR A 193 -20.14 -3.29 -7.32
C THR A 193 -19.88 -3.04 -5.85
N THR A 194 -18.61 -2.79 -5.50
CA THR A 194 -18.21 -2.48 -4.12
C THR A 194 -18.82 -1.16 -3.65
N ALA A 195 -18.82 -0.11 -4.47
CA ALA A 195 -19.46 1.17 -4.15
C ALA A 195 -20.96 0.99 -3.89
N PHE A 196 -21.64 0.22 -4.73
CA PHE A 196 -23.08 -0.10 -4.56
C PHE A 196 -23.33 -0.91 -3.29
N ASN A 197 -22.49 -1.90 -2.99
CA ASN A 197 -22.59 -2.70 -1.77
C ASN A 197 -22.38 -1.86 -0.50
N ILE A 198 -21.43 -0.90 -0.54
CA ILE A 198 -21.23 0.06 0.55
C ILE A 198 -22.48 0.90 0.79
N ALA A 199 -23.04 1.49 -0.28
CA ALA A 199 -24.24 2.30 -0.18
C ALA A 199 -25.44 1.50 0.40
N ASN A 200 -25.64 0.26 -0.06
CA ASN A 200 -26.70 -0.61 0.46
C ASN A 200 -26.48 -0.99 1.93
N ALA A 201 -25.24 -1.29 2.33
CA ALA A 201 -24.94 -1.64 3.70
C ALA A 201 -25.19 -0.45 4.65
N ILE A 202 -24.81 0.76 4.25
CA ILE A 202 -25.10 2.00 4.99
C ILE A 202 -26.61 2.24 5.08
N ASN A 203 -27.33 2.12 3.97
CA ASN A 203 -28.78 2.30 3.93
C ASN A 203 -29.52 1.28 4.80
N SER A 204 -29.04 0.05 4.85
CA SER A 204 -29.64 -1.00 5.70
C SER A 204 -29.49 -0.71 7.19
N GLN A 205 -28.42 0.02 7.60
CA GLN A 205 -28.13 0.31 9.00
C GLN A 205 -28.70 1.64 9.47
N PHE A 206 -28.68 2.68 8.62
CA PHE A 206 -29.03 4.05 9.00
C PHE A 206 -30.34 4.55 8.36
N GLY A 207 -30.97 3.77 7.49
CA GLY A 207 -32.20 4.11 6.80
C GLY A 207 -32.02 4.40 5.31
N ASP A 208 -33.11 4.23 4.56
CA ASP A 208 -33.10 4.43 3.12
C ASP A 208 -32.66 5.84 2.71
N GLN A 209 -31.94 5.93 1.60
CA GLN A 209 -31.42 7.18 1.02
C GLN A 209 -30.36 7.93 1.87
N THR A 210 -29.83 7.29 2.93
CA THR A 210 -28.70 7.83 3.70
C THR A 210 -27.42 7.85 2.88
N ALA A 211 -27.21 6.82 2.03
CA ALA A 211 -26.03 6.71 1.17
C ALA A 211 -26.42 6.45 -0.29
N ILE A 212 -25.68 7.08 -1.20
CA ILE A 212 -25.85 6.93 -2.65
C ILE A 212 -24.44 6.76 -3.26
N ALA A 213 -24.24 5.66 -4.03
CA ALA A 213 -23.05 5.52 -4.85
C ALA A 213 -23.13 6.51 -6.03
N VAL A 214 -22.17 7.43 -6.10
CA VAL A 214 -22.10 8.45 -7.15
C VAL A 214 -21.38 7.85 -8.37
N ASP A 215 -20.26 7.18 -8.13
CA ASP A 215 -19.48 6.48 -9.15
C ASP A 215 -18.72 5.29 -8.53
N ALA A 216 -17.76 4.71 -9.27
CA ALA A 216 -16.95 3.58 -8.82
C ALA A 216 -16.04 3.92 -7.63
N SER A 217 -15.74 5.20 -7.42
CA SER A 217 -14.78 5.68 -6.42
C SER A 217 -15.44 6.36 -5.24
N GLU A 218 -16.69 6.81 -5.38
CA GLU A 218 -17.32 7.72 -4.42
C GLU A 218 -18.71 7.26 -3.99
N VAL A 219 -18.91 7.22 -2.69
CA VAL A 219 -20.20 7.04 -2.05
C VAL A 219 -20.50 8.28 -1.21
N LYS A 220 -21.54 9.01 -1.58
CA LYS A 220 -22.04 10.16 -0.84
C LYS A 220 -22.94 9.69 0.28
N VAL A 221 -22.68 10.14 1.50
CA VAL A 221 -23.43 9.80 2.72
C VAL A 221 -23.99 11.07 3.33
N THR A 222 -25.30 11.14 3.49
CA THR A 222 -25.98 12.25 4.17
C THR A 222 -26.09 11.92 5.66
N VAL A 223 -25.58 12.82 6.53
CA VAL A 223 -25.63 12.63 7.98
C VAL A 223 -27.07 12.80 8.46
N PRO A 224 -27.68 11.79 9.10
CA PRO A 224 -29.04 11.91 9.63
C PRO A 224 -29.14 13.04 10.66
N GLY A 225 -30.27 13.76 10.70
CA GLY A 225 -30.44 14.95 11.53
C GLY A 225 -30.22 14.73 13.02
N ASP A 226 -30.57 13.55 13.53
CA ASP A 226 -30.34 13.12 14.93
C ASP A 226 -28.86 12.84 15.23
N ARG A 227 -28.02 12.61 14.21
CA ARG A 227 -26.58 12.34 14.33
C ARG A 227 -25.70 13.55 14.04
N GLN A 228 -26.24 14.67 13.54
CA GLN A 228 -25.45 15.87 13.20
C GLN A 228 -24.71 16.49 14.38
N GLN A 229 -25.21 16.29 15.62
CA GLN A 229 -24.51 16.75 16.83
C GLN A 229 -23.34 15.84 17.24
N ASN A 230 -23.30 14.60 16.73
CA ASN A 230 -22.25 13.63 17.03
C ASN A 230 -21.77 12.95 15.74
N VAL A 231 -21.23 13.74 14.81
CA VAL A 231 -20.76 13.25 13.52
C VAL A 231 -19.60 12.25 13.66
N VAL A 232 -18.72 12.43 14.64
CA VAL A 232 -17.60 11.51 14.90
C VAL A 232 -18.13 10.13 15.31
N GLY A 233 -19.16 10.04 16.15
CA GLY A 233 -19.81 8.79 16.51
C GLY A 233 -20.46 8.13 15.30
N PHE A 234 -21.13 8.92 14.45
CA PHE A 234 -21.73 8.42 13.22
C PHE A 234 -20.67 7.84 12.27
N ILE A 235 -19.54 8.52 12.06
CA ILE A 235 -18.44 8.04 11.23
C ILE A 235 -17.85 6.74 11.80
N SER A 236 -17.65 6.67 13.10
CA SER A 236 -17.14 5.45 13.76
C SER A 236 -18.06 4.24 13.52
N ASP A 237 -19.39 4.46 13.64
CA ASP A 237 -20.38 3.42 13.34
C ASP A 237 -20.32 3.02 11.85
N LEU A 238 -20.25 4.01 10.94
CA LEU A 238 -20.14 3.81 9.50
C LEU A 238 -18.89 3.03 9.12
N GLU A 239 -17.73 3.39 9.63
CA GLU A 239 -16.46 2.74 9.37
C GLU A 239 -16.42 1.29 9.85
N SER A 240 -17.21 0.93 10.85
CA SER A 240 -17.29 -0.42 11.41
C SER A 240 -18.12 -1.39 10.58
N ILE A 241 -18.95 -0.88 9.65
CA ILE A 241 -19.81 -1.70 8.79
C ILE A 241 -18.95 -2.64 7.93
N THR A 242 -19.37 -3.88 7.86
CA THR A 242 -18.71 -4.91 7.05
C THR A 242 -19.42 -5.07 5.72
N VAL A 243 -18.68 -5.00 4.63
CA VAL A 243 -19.19 -5.05 3.26
C VAL A 243 -18.45 -6.12 2.46
N GLN A 244 -19.16 -6.79 1.55
CA GLN A 244 -18.53 -7.66 0.56
C GLN A 244 -17.92 -6.82 -0.56
N THR A 245 -16.62 -6.97 -0.76
CA THR A 245 -15.90 -6.37 -1.87
C THR A 245 -15.87 -7.30 -3.08
N ASP A 246 -15.99 -6.74 -4.28
CA ASP A 246 -15.77 -7.46 -5.52
C ASP A 246 -14.31 -7.28 -5.94
N ASN A 247 -13.47 -8.18 -5.45
CA ASN A 247 -12.05 -8.13 -5.77
C ASN A 247 -11.80 -8.70 -7.17
N THR A 248 -11.17 -7.92 -8.03
CA THR A 248 -10.72 -8.38 -9.33
C THR A 248 -9.79 -9.59 -9.17
N ALA A 249 -10.01 -10.62 -10.00
CA ALA A 249 -9.15 -11.78 -10.03
C ALA A 249 -7.74 -11.37 -10.47
N LYS A 250 -6.73 -11.49 -9.58
CA LYS A 250 -5.33 -11.09 -9.86
C LYS A 250 -4.37 -12.25 -9.65
N VAL A 251 -3.38 -12.37 -10.54
CA VAL A 251 -2.21 -13.24 -10.40
C VAL A 251 -0.97 -12.36 -10.33
N VAL A 252 -0.22 -12.46 -9.27
CA VAL A 252 1.04 -11.72 -9.07
C VAL A 252 2.21 -12.67 -9.19
N LEU A 253 3.14 -12.39 -10.08
CA LEU A 253 4.35 -13.16 -10.32
C LEU A 253 5.57 -12.31 -9.98
N ASN A 254 6.47 -12.84 -9.17
CA ASN A 254 7.75 -12.19 -8.88
C ASN A 254 8.87 -12.93 -9.63
N GLU A 255 9.47 -12.24 -10.61
CA GLU A 255 10.51 -12.82 -11.47
C GLU A 255 11.78 -13.18 -10.70
N ARG A 256 12.15 -12.37 -9.70
CA ARG A 256 13.39 -12.55 -8.94
C ARG A 256 13.33 -13.72 -7.97
N THR A 257 12.16 -13.93 -7.35
CA THR A 257 12.00 -14.98 -6.31
C THR A 257 11.28 -16.23 -6.82
N GLY A 258 10.65 -16.16 -8.01
CA GLY A 258 9.80 -17.22 -8.53
C GLY A 258 8.48 -17.41 -7.76
N THR A 259 8.09 -16.42 -6.94
CA THR A 259 6.87 -16.52 -6.14
C THR A 259 5.65 -16.23 -6.99
N ILE A 260 4.63 -17.09 -6.88
CA ILE A 260 3.34 -16.95 -7.57
C ILE A 260 2.25 -16.81 -6.50
N VAL A 261 1.48 -15.74 -6.59
CA VAL A 261 0.31 -15.51 -5.73
C VAL A 261 -0.91 -15.33 -6.62
N ALA A 262 -1.92 -16.17 -6.44
CA ALA A 262 -3.17 -16.08 -7.19
C ALA A 262 -4.35 -15.88 -6.24
N GLY A 263 -5.23 -14.96 -6.60
CA GLY A 263 -6.51 -14.74 -5.94
C GLY A 263 -7.46 -15.93 -6.16
N GLN A 264 -8.45 -16.09 -5.28
CA GLN A 264 -9.40 -17.21 -5.34
C GLN A 264 -10.30 -17.17 -6.57
N ASN A 265 -10.55 -15.98 -7.14
CA ASN A 265 -11.44 -15.77 -8.28
C ASN A 265 -10.75 -15.94 -9.63
N VAL A 266 -9.47 -16.32 -9.65
CA VAL A 266 -8.74 -16.53 -10.90
C VAL A 266 -9.10 -17.88 -11.49
N ILE A 267 -9.61 -17.88 -12.71
CA ILE A 267 -10.05 -19.06 -13.45
C ILE A 267 -9.17 -19.25 -14.68
N ILE A 268 -8.79 -20.49 -14.96
CA ILE A 268 -8.11 -20.85 -16.21
C ILE A 268 -9.07 -21.69 -17.06
N LYS A 269 -9.28 -21.26 -18.30
CA LYS A 269 -10.10 -21.98 -19.28
C LYS A 269 -9.31 -23.14 -19.88
N PRO A 270 -10.00 -24.19 -20.38
CA PRO A 270 -9.36 -25.28 -21.12
C PRO A 270 -8.51 -24.76 -22.27
N CYS A 271 -7.23 -25.15 -22.31
CA CYS A 271 -6.29 -24.73 -23.35
C CYS A 271 -5.13 -25.71 -23.46
N THR A 272 -4.37 -25.59 -24.54
CA THR A 272 -3.12 -26.31 -24.74
C THR A 272 -1.99 -25.30 -24.95
N ILE A 273 -0.89 -25.50 -24.25
CA ILE A 273 0.29 -24.64 -24.30
C ILE A 273 1.47 -25.53 -24.63
N SER A 274 2.23 -25.16 -25.68
CA SER A 274 3.51 -25.76 -25.99
C SER A 274 4.60 -24.71 -25.81
N TYR A 275 5.53 -24.97 -24.89
CA TYR A 275 6.65 -24.07 -24.61
C TYR A 275 7.94 -24.88 -24.55
N GLY A 276 8.79 -24.74 -25.58
CA GLY A 276 9.99 -25.57 -25.74
C GLY A 276 9.65 -27.08 -25.87
N SER A 277 10.21 -27.88 -24.98
CA SER A 277 9.91 -29.32 -24.86
C SER A 277 8.72 -29.62 -23.93
N LEU A 278 8.12 -28.59 -23.33
CA LEU A 278 7.02 -28.75 -22.40
C LEU A 278 5.68 -28.61 -23.13
N ASN A 279 4.80 -29.58 -22.96
CA ASN A 279 3.44 -29.56 -23.49
C ASN A 279 2.46 -29.65 -22.30
N ILE A 280 1.65 -28.60 -22.12
CA ILE A 280 0.68 -28.48 -21.03
C ILE A 280 -0.72 -28.49 -21.63
N ILE A 281 -1.53 -29.46 -21.24
CA ILE A 281 -2.90 -29.58 -21.68
C ILE A 281 -3.83 -29.43 -20.47
N ILE A 282 -4.67 -28.42 -20.49
CA ILE A 282 -5.70 -28.19 -19.47
C ILE A 282 -7.04 -28.60 -20.07
N ARG A 283 -7.64 -29.66 -19.55
CA ARG A 283 -8.93 -30.21 -20.03
C ARG A 283 -10.00 -30.07 -18.96
N SER A 284 -11.23 -29.86 -19.39
CA SER A 284 -12.42 -29.94 -18.53
C SER A 284 -12.96 -31.36 -18.57
N ASN A 285 -12.95 -32.04 -17.43
CA ASN A 285 -13.61 -33.33 -17.29
C ASN A 285 -14.90 -33.13 -16.46
N PRO A 286 -16.08 -33.23 -17.09
CA PRO A 286 -17.33 -33.13 -16.35
C PRO A 286 -17.49 -34.36 -15.45
N ILE A 287 -17.64 -34.13 -14.15
CA ILE A 287 -18.05 -35.16 -13.20
C ILE A 287 -19.56 -35.15 -13.17
N ILE A 288 -20.16 -36.21 -13.66
CA ILE A 288 -21.61 -36.39 -13.66
C ILE A 288 -21.98 -37.15 -12.40
N SER A 289 -22.61 -36.47 -11.44
CA SER A 289 -23.22 -37.14 -10.30
C SER A 289 -24.64 -37.52 -10.68
N GLN A 290 -24.87 -38.82 -10.92
CA GLN A 290 -26.24 -39.36 -11.15
C GLN A 290 -26.80 -39.88 -9.84
N PRO A 291 -28.03 -39.49 -9.47
CA PRO A 291 -28.74 -40.08 -8.37
C PRO A 291 -28.95 -41.57 -8.63
N GLY A 292 -28.87 -42.38 -7.58
CA GLY A 292 -29.17 -43.83 -7.70
C GLY A 292 -30.59 -44.08 -8.20
N ALA A 293 -30.80 -45.23 -8.83
CA ALA A 293 -32.15 -45.66 -9.27
C ALA A 293 -33.15 -45.62 -8.09
N PHE A 294 -34.27 -44.93 -8.29
CA PHE A 294 -35.33 -44.66 -7.29
C PHE A 294 -35.05 -43.55 -6.28
N SER A 295 -34.08 -42.66 -6.51
CA SER A 295 -33.92 -41.44 -5.69
C SER A 295 -34.55 -40.22 -6.38
N ASN A 296 -35.11 -39.29 -5.58
CA ASN A 296 -35.72 -38.03 -6.09
C ASN A 296 -34.67 -36.93 -6.33
N GLY A 297 -33.40 -37.29 -6.55
CA GLY A 297 -32.32 -36.33 -6.80
C GLY A 297 -32.27 -35.89 -8.26
N THR A 298 -31.75 -34.68 -8.51
CA THR A 298 -31.47 -34.17 -9.86
C THR A 298 -30.03 -34.45 -10.25
N THR A 299 -29.78 -34.76 -11.53
CA THR A 299 -28.39 -34.91 -12.06
C THR A 299 -27.67 -33.60 -11.97
N ALA A 300 -26.55 -33.56 -11.27
CA ALA A 300 -25.67 -32.41 -11.19
C ALA A 300 -24.42 -32.69 -12.02
N ILE A 301 -24.02 -31.72 -12.86
CA ILE A 301 -22.82 -31.77 -13.70
C ILE A 301 -21.84 -30.73 -13.12
N PHE A 302 -20.69 -31.20 -12.65
CA PHE A 302 -19.60 -30.35 -12.21
C PHE A 302 -18.45 -30.44 -13.21
N ASN A 303 -17.99 -29.30 -13.74
CA ASN A 303 -16.83 -29.27 -14.62
C ASN A 303 -15.55 -29.28 -13.75
N ASN A 304 -14.79 -30.36 -13.84
CA ASN A 304 -13.47 -30.47 -13.21
C ASN A 304 -12.40 -30.30 -14.29
N LEU A 305 -11.54 -29.29 -14.13
CA LEU A 305 -10.42 -29.02 -15.04
C LEU A 305 -9.20 -29.81 -14.57
N ILE A 306 -8.66 -30.66 -15.40
CA ILE A 306 -7.46 -31.46 -15.10
C ILE A 306 -6.31 -30.95 -15.96
N PRO A 307 -5.30 -30.29 -15.39
CA PRO A 307 -4.08 -29.99 -16.12
C PRO A 307 -3.21 -31.24 -16.25
N THR A 308 -2.72 -31.51 -17.46
CA THR A 308 -1.75 -32.56 -17.74
C THR A 308 -0.54 -31.92 -18.41
N ALA A 309 0.64 -32.08 -17.81
CA ALA A 309 1.90 -31.62 -18.38
C ALA A 309 2.79 -32.82 -18.74
N THR A 310 3.30 -32.85 -19.97
CA THR A 310 4.23 -33.88 -20.44
C THR A 310 5.52 -33.26 -20.93
N ILE A 311 6.65 -33.85 -20.52
CA ILE A 311 7.97 -33.60 -21.11
C ILE A 311 8.29 -34.81 -21.99
N ASP A 312 8.89 -34.61 -23.14
CA ASP A 312 9.17 -35.61 -24.19
C ASP A 312 10.05 -36.82 -23.78
N SER A 313 10.18 -37.08 -22.50
CA SER A 313 10.79 -38.30 -21.94
C SER A 313 10.08 -38.74 -20.66
N THR A 314 9.09 -39.60 -20.80
CA THR A 314 8.56 -40.58 -19.82
C THR A 314 7.96 -40.11 -18.49
N ASN A 315 7.82 -38.83 -18.18
CA ASN A 315 7.14 -38.39 -16.94
C ASN A 315 5.90 -37.57 -17.24
N THR A 316 4.75 -38.23 -17.27
CA THR A 316 3.45 -37.56 -17.33
C THR A 316 2.98 -37.31 -15.90
N VAL A 317 2.88 -36.08 -15.48
CA VAL A 317 2.26 -35.73 -14.22
C VAL A 317 0.82 -35.35 -14.51
N ALA A 318 -0.11 -36.24 -14.21
CA ALA A 318 -1.53 -35.96 -14.23
C ALA A 318 -1.92 -35.35 -12.88
N ILE A 319 -2.40 -34.11 -12.88
CA ILE A 319 -2.87 -33.46 -11.67
C ILE A 319 -4.39 -33.55 -11.66
N SER A 320 -4.92 -34.30 -10.70
CA SER A 320 -6.35 -34.49 -10.53
C SER A 320 -6.91 -33.37 -9.67
N GLY A 321 -7.76 -32.54 -10.23
CA GLY A 321 -8.61 -31.60 -9.47
C GLY A 321 -8.36 -30.13 -9.78
N ALA A 322 -9.43 -29.41 -9.96
CA ALA A 322 -9.67 -27.98 -9.95
C ALA A 322 -8.78 -27.02 -10.79
N SER A 323 -9.47 -26.13 -11.46
CA SER A 323 -9.04 -25.04 -12.32
C SER A 323 -8.26 -23.90 -11.60
N ASN A 324 -7.43 -24.23 -10.61
CA ASN A 324 -6.76 -23.21 -9.82
C ASN A 324 -5.33 -22.97 -10.33
N VAL A 325 -4.97 -21.69 -10.48
CA VAL A 325 -3.60 -21.26 -10.83
C VAL A 325 -2.54 -21.89 -9.93
N GLN A 326 -2.86 -22.10 -8.65
CA GLN A 326 -1.93 -22.70 -7.68
C GLN A 326 -1.53 -24.14 -8.06
N GLU A 327 -2.45 -24.93 -8.59
CA GLU A 327 -2.19 -26.31 -8.99
C GLU A 327 -1.31 -26.36 -10.24
N ILE A 328 -1.56 -25.45 -11.20
CA ILE A 328 -0.71 -25.34 -12.40
C ILE A 328 0.69 -24.87 -12.00
N ALA A 329 0.81 -23.90 -11.09
CA ALA A 329 2.09 -23.45 -10.58
C ALA A 329 2.84 -24.56 -9.83
N ALA A 330 2.14 -25.36 -9.02
CA ALA A 330 2.73 -26.52 -8.33
C ALA A 330 3.20 -27.58 -9.33
N ALA A 331 2.42 -27.84 -10.39
CA ALA A 331 2.80 -28.75 -11.45
C ALA A 331 4.06 -28.30 -12.19
N LEU A 332 4.12 -27.03 -12.58
CA LEU A 332 5.28 -26.44 -13.24
C LEU A 332 6.53 -26.48 -12.34
N ASN A 333 6.37 -26.19 -11.08
CA ASN A 333 7.45 -26.29 -10.08
C ASN A 333 7.94 -27.74 -9.92
N SER A 334 7.03 -28.73 -9.92
CA SER A 334 7.41 -30.15 -9.84
C SER A 334 8.24 -30.62 -11.04
N LEU A 335 8.03 -30.01 -12.19
CA LEU A 335 8.77 -30.23 -13.41
C LEU A 335 10.09 -29.44 -13.47
N LYS A 336 10.44 -28.71 -12.40
CA LYS A 336 11.65 -27.86 -12.30
C LYS A 336 11.76 -26.81 -13.41
N VAL A 337 10.61 -26.29 -13.88
CA VAL A 337 10.55 -25.19 -14.84
C VAL A 337 11.13 -23.94 -14.21
N THR A 338 11.91 -23.16 -14.97
CA THR A 338 12.50 -21.92 -14.40
C THR A 338 11.43 -20.84 -14.13
N PRO A 339 11.63 -19.95 -13.15
CA PRO A 339 10.69 -18.85 -12.90
C PRO A 339 10.36 -18.01 -14.12
N LYS A 340 11.33 -17.78 -15.00
CA LYS A 340 11.14 -17.05 -16.26
C LYS A 340 10.21 -17.76 -17.21
N ASP A 341 10.37 -19.07 -17.34
CA ASP A 341 9.52 -19.89 -18.21
C ASP A 341 8.09 -19.94 -17.69
N ILE A 342 7.92 -20.02 -16.35
CA ILE A 342 6.60 -19.97 -15.72
C ILE A 342 5.90 -18.63 -16.03
N ILE A 343 6.61 -17.52 -15.94
CA ILE A 343 6.07 -16.20 -16.29
C ILE A 343 5.66 -16.16 -17.76
N ALA A 344 6.51 -16.64 -18.67
CA ALA A 344 6.21 -16.69 -20.10
C ALA A 344 4.96 -17.53 -20.41
N ILE A 345 4.78 -18.66 -19.71
CA ILE A 345 3.59 -19.50 -19.81
C ILE A 345 2.34 -18.75 -19.35
N PHE A 346 2.39 -18.07 -18.19
CA PHE A 346 1.24 -17.31 -17.69
C PHE A 346 0.92 -16.08 -18.56
N GLN A 347 1.92 -15.43 -19.14
CA GLN A 347 1.71 -14.36 -20.13
C GLN A 347 1.03 -14.90 -21.39
N ALA A 348 1.48 -16.04 -21.92
CA ALA A 348 0.84 -16.69 -23.06
C ALA A 348 -0.62 -17.09 -22.76
N LEU A 349 -0.90 -17.61 -21.55
CA LEU A 349 -2.27 -17.90 -21.09
C LEU A 349 -3.14 -16.65 -21.05
N LYS A 350 -2.58 -15.52 -20.64
CA LYS A 350 -3.30 -14.24 -20.59
C LYS A 350 -3.60 -13.73 -22.00
N GLU A 351 -2.61 -13.73 -22.88
CA GLU A 351 -2.77 -13.32 -24.29
C GLU A 351 -3.78 -14.20 -25.04
N ALA A 352 -3.78 -15.50 -24.75
CA ALA A 352 -4.75 -16.43 -25.31
C ALA A 352 -6.17 -16.33 -24.71
N ASN A 353 -6.42 -15.39 -23.76
CA ASN A 353 -7.66 -15.26 -22.99
C ASN A 353 -8.06 -16.56 -22.25
N ALA A 354 -7.11 -17.45 -22.00
CA ALA A 354 -7.31 -18.64 -21.21
C ALA A 354 -7.25 -18.33 -19.70
N LEU A 355 -6.42 -17.36 -19.29
CA LEU A 355 -6.37 -16.85 -17.92
C LEU A 355 -7.39 -15.72 -17.75
N VAL A 356 -8.43 -15.97 -16.94
CA VAL A 356 -9.42 -14.96 -16.55
C VAL A 356 -8.94 -14.30 -15.27
N GLY A 357 -8.43 -13.09 -15.39
CA GLY A 357 -7.86 -12.30 -14.30
C GLY A 357 -6.76 -11.37 -14.80
N GLU A 358 -6.35 -10.45 -13.97
CA GLU A 358 -5.22 -9.55 -14.22
C GLU A 358 -3.90 -10.26 -13.90
N LEU A 359 -2.90 -10.09 -14.75
CA LEU A 359 -1.56 -10.62 -14.55
C LEU A 359 -0.60 -9.47 -14.22
N VAL A 360 -0.01 -9.50 -13.04
CA VAL A 360 0.96 -8.51 -12.57
C VAL A 360 2.31 -9.19 -12.39
N VAL A 361 3.36 -8.65 -13.02
CA VAL A 361 4.74 -9.14 -12.89
C VAL A 361 5.54 -8.10 -12.10
N LEU A 362 6.23 -8.55 -11.02
CA LEU A 362 7.02 -7.73 -10.09
C LEU A 362 8.52 -8.01 -10.23
#